data_8279abef4e75d2d23c7046ae205d2e63
#
_entry.id   8279abef4e75d2d23c7046ae205d2e63
#
_cell.length_a   1.000
_cell.length_b   1.000
_cell.length_c   1.000
_cell.angle_alpha   90.00
_cell.angle_beta   90.00
_cell.angle_gamma   90.00
#
_symmetry.space_group_name_H-M   'P 1'
#
loop_
_entity.id
_entity.type
_entity.pdbx_description
1 polymer ?
#
loop_
_entity_poly.entity_id
_entity_poly.type
_entity_poly.pdbx_seq_one_letter_code
_entity_poly.pdbx_strand_id
1 'polypeptide(L)'
;YRSSRGLGDVYKRQALLEFGWNPIYEKDNIIALNKGGKNITLEPGNQIELSGEKLNHIHEACAESQDYLFELKQVTKKLNISIVSAGFDPISKLNEIPNNPKQRYKLMTKDMPLGGESSLDMMYRTCGTQLNIDYNSENDFSKKFKIVNSIVPISIALFANSSIIEKKKSNYL
;
A
#
# COMPACT_ATOMS: atom_id res chain seq x y z
N TYR A 1 7.75 -6.30 13.35
CA TYR A 1 7.63 -4.88 12.94
C TYR A 1 8.56 -4.01 13.80
N ARG A 2 9.71 -3.68 13.30
CA ARG A 2 10.46 -2.53 13.81
C ARG A 2 10.11 -1.36 12.90
N SER A 3 9.41 -0.37 13.39
CA SER A 3 9.37 0.94 12.80
C SER A 3 10.81 1.48 12.82
N SER A 4 11.56 1.20 11.76
CA SER A 4 12.89 1.75 11.60
C SER A 4 12.69 3.23 11.26
N ARG A 5 12.97 4.09 12.24
CA ARG A 5 12.97 5.54 12.06
C ARG A 5 13.73 5.92 10.79
N GLY A 6 13.04 6.38 9.76
CA GLY A 6 13.55 7.08 8.58
C GLY A 6 14.65 6.43 7.71
N LEU A 7 15.62 5.78 8.28
CA LEU A 7 16.74 5.13 7.60
C LEU A 7 16.35 3.83 6.89
N GLY A 8 15.43 3.04 7.48
CA GLY A 8 15.04 1.75 6.89
C GLY A 8 14.37 1.85 5.51
N ASP A 9 13.74 2.97 5.22
CA ASP A 9 12.96 3.14 3.99
C ASP A 9 13.85 3.50 2.78
N VAL A 10 14.95 4.19 3.02
CA VAL A 10 15.99 4.43 2.01
C VAL A 10 16.67 3.11 1.66
N TYR A 11 17.04 2.30 2.65
CA TYR A 11 17.69 1.00 2.44
C TYR A 11 16.76 0.00 1.72
N LYS A 12 15.46 -0.01 2.01
CA LYS A 12 14.50 -0.87 1.30
C LYS A 12 14.46 -0.55 -0.19
N ARG A 13 14.40 0.73 -0.55
CA ARG A 13 14.40 1.17 -1.93
C ARG A 13 15.73 0.88 -2.62
N GLN A 14 16.85 1.16 -1.97
CA GLN A 14 18.18 0.86 -2.51
C GLN A 14 18.38 -0.64 -2.75
N ALA A 15 17.93 -1.51 -1.84
CA ALA A 15 18.06 -2.95 -2.00
C ALA A 15 17.21 -3.51 -3.15
N LEU A 16 16.09 -2.86 -3.51
CA LEU A 16 15.28 -3.25 -4.68
C LEU A 16 15.98 -2.91 -6.02
N LEU A 17 16.92 -1.97 -6.04
CA LEU A 17 17.68 -1.63 -7.26
C LEU A 17 18.45 -2.85 -7.80
N GLU A 18 18.87 -3.79 -6.94
CA GLU A 18 19.53 -5.03 -7.33
C GLU A 18 18.67 -5.92 -8.24
N PHE A 19 17.34 -5.76 -8.18
CA PHE A 19 16.37 -6.47 -9.01
C PHE A 19 15.99 -5.72 -10.29
N GLY A 20 16.74 -4.68 -10.66
CA GLY A 20 16.51 -3.90 -11.89
C GLY A 20 15.43 -2.83 -11.77
N TRP A 21 15.07 -2.42 -10.56
CA TRP A 21 14.22 -1.26 -10.35
C TRP A 21 15.02 0.03 -10.52
N ASN A 22 14.43 1.02 -11.18
CA ASN A 22 15.05 2.33 -11.42
C ASN A 22 14.47 3.35 -10.43
N PRO A 23 15.30 4.15 -9.75
CA PRO A 23 14.82 5.10 -8.76
C PRO A 23 14.21 6.35 -9.41
N ILE A 24 13.13 6.84 -8.82
CA ILE A 24 12.51 8.14 -9.12
C ILE A 24 12.77 9.05 -7.93
N TYR A 25 13.30 10.24 -8.19
CA TYR A 25 13.71 11.19 -7.16
C TYR A 25 12.76 12.38 -7.06
N GLU A 26 12.55 12.84 -5.82
CA GLU A 26 12.06 14.18 -5.50
C GLU A 26 13.14 14.87 -4.67
N LYS A 27 13.84 15.84 -5.26
CA LYS A 27 15.08 16.41 -4.71
C LYS A 27 16.11 15.29 -4.45
N ASP A 28 16.60 15.16 -3.22
CA ASP A 28 17.59 14.15 -2.83
C ASP A 28 16.95 12.82 -2.34
N ASN A 29 15.62 12.71 -2.37
CA ASN A 29 14.92 11.53 -1.85
C ASN A 29 14.39 10.64 -2.99
N ILE A 30 14.66 9.34 -2.90
CA ILE A 30 13.97 8.37 -3.75
C ILE A 30 12.51 8.28 -3.26
N ILE A 31 11.57 8.67 -4.10
CA ILE A 31 10.14 8.68 -3.77
C ILE A 31 9.38 7.48 -4.35
N ALA A 32 9.93 6.86 -5.39
CA ALA A 32 9.37 5.69 -6.03
C ALA A 32 10.46 4.90 -6.75
N LEU A 33 10.12 3.69 -7.17
CA LEU A 33 10.91 2.87 -8.07
C LEU A 33 10.05 2.49 -9.27
N ASN A 34 10.65 2.39 -10.45
CA ASN A 34 9.98 1.98 -11.68
C ASN A 34 10.69 0.79 -12.31
N LYS A 35 9.91 -0.16 -12.85
CA LYS A 35 10.41 -1.29 -13.62
C LYS A 35 9.38 -1.68 -14.68
N GLY A 36 9.67 -1.36 -15.94
CA GLY A 36 8.66 -1.52 -17.01
C GLY A 36 7.44 -0.62 -16.78
N GLY A 37 6.25 -1.18 -16.84
CA GLY A 37 4.98 -0.50 -16.55
C GLY A 37 4.62 -0.39 -15.06
N LYS A 38 5.44 -0.99 -14.18
CA LYS A 38 5.17 -1.12 -12.73
C LYS A 38 5.90 -0.06 -11.91
N ASN A 39 5.31 0.30 -10.78
CA ASN A 39 5.95 1.19 -9.82
C ASN A 39 5.89 0.60 -8.40
N ILE A 40 6.91 0.85 -7.60
CA ILE A 40 6.88 0.65 -6.15
C ILE A 40 6.93 2.01 -5.48
N THR A 41 5.97 2.30 -4.62
CA THR A 41 5.93 3.52 -3.84
C THR A 41 5.92 3.21 -2.35
N LEU A 42 6.21 4.23 -1.56
CA LEU A 42 5.91 4.22 -0.12
C LEU A 42 4.78 5.20 0.13
N GLU A 43 3.78 4.71 0.83
CA GLU A 43 2.63 5.44 1.27
C GLU A 43 2.95 6.33 2.49
N PRO A 44 2.03 7.20 2.97
CA PRO A 44 2.34 8.17 4.04
C PRO A 44 2.96 7.57 5.30
N GLY A 45 2.52 6.41 5.74
CA GLY A 45 3.07 5.67 6.87
C GLY A 45 4.19 4.69 6.51
N ASN A 46 4.81 4.86 5.32
CA ASN A 46 5.84 4.00 4.77
C ASN A 46 5.39 2.55 4.47
N GLN A 47 4.09 2.35 4.25
CA GLN A 47 3.57 1.11 3.68
C GLN A 47 4.13 0.98 2.26
N ILE A 48 4.68 -0.19 1.94
CA ILE A 48 5.23 -0.45 0.61
C ILE A 48 4.10 -0.92 -0.33
N GLU A 49 3.94 -0.21 -1.44
CA GLU A 49 2.90 -0.48 -2.42
C GLU A 49 3.50 -0.83 -3.78
N LEU A 50 3.00 -1.90 -4.39
CA LEU A 50 3.18 -2.19 -5.81
C LEU A 50 1.99 -1.60 -6.58
N SER A 51 2.25 -0.68 -7.49
CA SER A 51 1.32 -0.30 -8.54
C SER A 51 1.65 -1.13 -9.78
N GLY A 52 0.83 -2.15 -10.05
CA GLY A 52 1.01 -3.08 -11.16
C GLY A 52 0.80 -2.43 -12.52
N GLU A 53 1.14 -3.16 -13.57
CA GLU A 53 0.89 -2.72 -14.94
C GLU A 53 -0.51 -3.12 -15.42
N LYS A 54 -0.85 -2.70 -16.63
CA LYS A 54 -2.10 -3.11 -17.26
C LYS A 54 -2.01 -4.58 -17.64
N LEU A 55 -2.92 -5.39 -17.12
CA LEU A 55 -2.95 -6.84 -17.29
C LEU A 55 -4.18 -7.26 -18.11
N ASN A 56 -4.06 -8.36 -18.84
CA ASN A 56 -5.14 -8.86 -19.68
C ASN A 56 -5.94 -9.99 -19.00
N HIS A 57 -5.33 -10.71 -18.06
CA HIS A 57 -5.98 -11.81 -17.35
C HIS A 57 -5.37 -12.06 -15.97
N ILE A 58 -6.11 -12.78 -15.14
CA ILE A 58 -5.78 -13.03 -13.73
C ILE A 58 -4.44 -13.77 -13.52
N HIS A 59 -4.01 -14.59 -14.45
CA HIS A 59 -2.74 -15.31 -14.33
C HIS A 59 -1.53 -14.37 -14.40
N GLU A 60 -1.62 -13.29 -15.19
CA GLU A 60 -0.59 -12.23 -15.22
C GLU A 60 -0.53 -11.50 -13.87
N ALA A 61 -1.68 -11.20 -13.27
CA ALA A 61 -1.76 -10.59 -11.95
C ALA A 61 -1.14 -11.49 -10.86
N CYS A 62 -1.38 -12.80 -10.97
CA CYS A 62 -0.79 -13.78 -10.06
C CYS A 62 0.74 -13.81 -10.22
N ALA A 63 1.24 -13.88 -11.45
CA ALA A 63 2.68 -13.88 -11.73
C ALA A 63 3.36 -12.60 -11.22
N GLU A 64 2.79 -11.42 -11.54
CA GLU A 64 3.30 -10.13 -11.08
C GLU A 64 3.37 -10.04 -9.55
N SER A 65 2.34 -10.49 -8.88
CA SER A 65 2.29 -10.50 -7.41
C SER A 65 3.33 -11.46 -6.80
N GLN A 66 3.52 -12.63 -7.41
CA GLN A 66 4.53 -13.60 -6.96
C GLN A 66 5.95 -13.07 -7.14
N ASP A 67 6.26 -12.49 -8.29
CA ASP A 67 7.56 -11.89 -8.57
C ASP A 67 7.88 -10.78 -7.58
N TYR A 68 6.92 -9.88 -7.35
CA TYR A 68 7.07 -8.82 -6.37
C TYR A 68 7.31 -9.34 -4.95
N LEU A 69 6.52 -10.32 -4.51
CA LEU A 69 6.68 -10.92 -3.19
C LEU A 69 8.01 -11.65 -3.05
N PHE A 70 8.49 -12.30 -4.12
CA PHE A 70 9.80 -12.92 -4.14
C PHE A 70 10.93 -11.90 -3.95
N GLU A 71 10.94 -10.83 -4.75
CA GLU A 71 11.94 -9.76 -4.64
C GLU A 71 11.90 -9.11 -3.24
N LEU A 72 10.71 -8.78 -2.77
CA LEU A 72 10.49 -8.18 -1.47
C LEU A 72 10.98 -9.08 -0.32
N LYS A 73 10.76 -10.39 -0.42
CA LYS A 73 11.25 -11.37 0.57
C LYS A 73 12.78 -11.43 0.61
N GLN A 74 13.46 -11.32 -0.52
CA GLN A 74 14.93 -11.28 -0.55
C GLN A 74 15.45 -10.01 0.13
N VAL A 75 14.86 -8.87 -0.18
CA VAL A 75 15.23 -7.58 0.43
C VAL A 75 14.99 -7.59 1.94
N THR A 76 13.84 -8.03 2.38
CA THR A 76 13.49 -8.04 3.81
C THR A 76 14.36 -9.00 4.61
N LYS A 77 14.74 -10.13 4.04
CA LYS A 77 15.71 -11.07 4.65
C LYS A 77 17.07 -10.41 4.85
N LYS A 78 17.60 -9.68 3.83
CA LYS A 78 18.87 -8.94 3.96
C LYS A 78 18.82 -7.86 5.04
N LEU A 79 17.68 -7.20 5.18
CA LEU A 79 17.48 -6.10 6.14
C LEU A 79 17.02 -6.56 7.53
N ASN A 80 16.83 -7.86 7.73
CA ASN A 80 16.26 -8.44 8.95
C ASN A 80 14.91 -7.80 9.35
N ILE A 81 14.01 -7.66 8.36
CA ILE A 81 12.68 -7.08 8.49
C ILE A 81 11.65 -8.18 8.19
N SER A 82 10.56 -8.20 8.95
CA SER A 82 9.39 -9.03 8.65
C SER A 82 8.28 -8.20 8.00
N ILE A 83 7.59 -8.78 7.03
CA ILE A 83 6.40 -8.20 6.42
C ILE A 83 5.19 -8.87 7.04
N VAL A 84 4.19 -8.08 7.38
CA VAL A 84 2.90 -8.53 7.89
C VAL A 84 1.82 -8.14 6.90
N SER A 85 1.03 -9.12 6.46
CA SER A 85 -0.17 -8.89 5.66
C SER A 85 -1.33 -8.60 6.60
N ALA A 86 -1.63 -7.33 6.81
CA ALA A 86 -2.72 -6.87 7.66
C ALA A 86 -3.42 -5.68 7.00
N GLY A 87 -4.73 -5.56 7.15
CA GLY A 87 -5.50 -4.44 6.61
C GLY A 87 -5.27 -3.14 7.38
N PHE A 88 -4.83 -3.24 8.63
CA PHE A 88 -4.54 -2.11 9.51
C PHE A 88 -3.31 -2.42 10.36
N ASP A 89 -2.50 -1.41 10.72
CA ASP A 89 -1.36 -1.61 11.62
C ASP A 89 -1.84 -2.10 12.99
N PRO A 90 -1.50 -3.35 13.36
CA PRO A 90 -2.04 -3.94 14.58
C PRO A 90 -1.34 -3.49 15.86
N ILE A 91 -0.21 -2.77 15.76
CA ILE A 91 0.71 -2.55 16.88
C ILE A 91 0.88 -1.09 17.22
N SER A 92 1.17 -0.26 16.20
CA SER A 92 1.63 1.11 16.40
C SER A 92 0.48 2.07 16.65
N LYS A 93 0.72 3.07 17.47
CA LYS A 93 -0.15 4.24 17.56
C LYS A 93 0.14 5.19 16.40
N LEU A 94 -0.83 6.04 16.06
CA LEU A 94 -0.71 6.98 14.96
C LEU A 94 0.54 7.89 15.09
N ASN A 95 0.82 8.38 16.29
CA ASN A 95 1.96 9.24 16.56
C ASN A 95 3.33 8.53 16.58
N GLU A 96 3.35 7.22 16.52
CA GLU A 96 4.57 6.40 16.43
C GLU A 96 4.99 6.11 14.99
N ILE A 97 4.11 6.39 14.02
CA ILE A 97 4.35 6.09 12.60
C ILE A 97 5.16 7.21 11.97
N PRO A 98 6.32 6.90 11.39
CA PRO A 98 7.13 7.90 10.70
C PRO A 98 6.44 8.37 9.41
N ASN A 99 6.46 9.67 9.18
CA ASN A 99 5.89 10.26 7.97
C ASN A 99 6.88 10.15 6.80
N ASN A 100 6.39 9.72 5.65
CA ASN A 100 7.13 9.74 4.41
C ASN A 100 7.37 11.21 3.97
N PRO A 101 8.59 11.59 3.54
CA PRO A 101 8.96 12.99 3.29
C PRO A 101 8.37 13.63 2.02
N LYS A 102 7.49 12.96 1.27
CA LYS A 102 6.82 13.54 0.10
C LYS A 102 6.05 14.81 0.46
N GLN A 103 6.20 15.87 -0.34
CA GLN A 103 5.55 17.15 -0.09
C GLN A 103 4.01 17.04 -0.05
N ARG A 104 3.41 16.24 -0.94
CA ARG A 104 1.96 16.01 -0.95
C ARG A 104 1.44 15.46 0.38
N TYR A 105 2.20 14.60 1.07
CA TYR A 105 1.78 14.00 2.33
C TYR A 105 1.78 15.01 3.49
N LYS A 106 2.66 15.99 3.45
CA LYS A 106 2.63 17.11 4.42
C LYS A 106 1.37 17.95 4.28
N LEU A 107 0.90 18.17 3.05
CA LEU A 107 -0.35 18.88 2.80
C LEU A 107 -1.55 18.06 3.24
N MET A 108 -1.59 16.78 2.85
CA MET A 108 -2.67 15.86 3.24
C MET A 108 -2.80 15.72 4.76
N THR A 109 -1.69 15.63 5.50
CA THR A 109 -1.70 15.54 6.97
C THR A 109 -2.35 16.74 7.64
N LYS A 110 -2.31 17.92 7.01
CA LYS A 110 -2.96 19.13 7.54
C LYS A 110 -4.43 19.20 7.17
N ASP A 111 -4.78 18.71 5.97
CA ASP A 111 -6.12 18.88 5.40
C ASP A 111 -7.07 17.76 5.81
N MET A 112 -6.61 16.52 5.80
CA MET A 112 -7.46 15.35 6.03
C MET A 112 -8.19 15.32 7.39
N PRO A 113 -7.63 15.82 8.51
CA PRO A 113 -8.36 15.88 9.78
C PRO A 113 -9.64 16.70 9.73
N LEU A 114 -9.74 17.64 8.77
CA LEU A 114 -10.96 18.43 8.55
C LEU A 114 -12.12 17.58 8.00
N GLY A 115 -11.81 16.46 7.38
CA GLY A 115 -12.79 15.53 6.80
C GLY A 115 -13.29 14.44 7.75
N GLY A 116 -12.64 14.22 8.90
CA GLY A 116 -13.07 13.21 9.87
C GLY A 116 -11.96 12.73 10.80
N GLU A 117 -12.35 12.24 11.98
CA GLU A 117 -11.44 11.83 13.06
C GLU A 117 -10.49 10.70 12.67
N SER A 118 -10.96 9.73 11.87
CA SER A 118 -10.18 8.56 11.45
C SER A 118 -9.41 8.75 10.15
N SER A 119 -9.40 9.95 9.58
CA SER A 119 -8.77 10.22 8.28
C SER A 119 -7.26 9.99 8.28
N LEU A 120 -6.57 10.36 9.35
CA LEU A 120 -5.14 10.10 9.50
C LEU A 120 -4.84 8.61 9.77
N ASP A 121 -5.70 7.91 10.47
CA ASP A 121 -5.57 6.46 10.63
C ASP A 121 -5.69 5.74 9.29
N MET A 122 -6.65 6.11 8.47
CA MET A 122 -6.81 5.60 7.12
C MET A 122 -5.55 5.88 6.28
N MET A 123 -5.01 7.08 6.36
CA MET A 123 -3.86 7.50 5.58
C MET A 123 -2.55 6.79 5.98
N TYR A 124 -2.32 6.61 7.29
CA TYR A 124 -1.03 6.16 7.81
C TYR A 124 -0.99 4.69 8.22
N ARG A 125 -2.13 4.09 8.52
CA ARG A 125 -2.19 2.78 9.20
C ARG A 125 -2.88 1.70 8.39
N THR A 126 -3.50 2.02 7.25
CA THR A 126 -4.18 1.03 6.42
C THR A 126 -3.30 0.47 5.32
N CYS A 127 -3.52 -0.79 4.98
CA CYS A 127 -3.02 -1.45 3.79
C CYS A 127 -4.18 -2.13 3.07
N GLY A 128 -4.17 -2.08 1.76
CA GLY A 128 -5.25 -2.67 0.97
C GLY A 128 -4.76 -3.20 -0.36
N THR A 129 -5.63 -3.95 -1.02
CA THR A 129 -5.49 -4.33 -2.42
C THR A 129 -6.52 -3.56 -3.22
N GLN A 130 -6.07 -2.86 -4.25
CA GLN A 130 -6.93 -2.11 -5.15
C GLN A 130 -6.99 -2.80 -6.51
N LEU A 131 -8.19 -2.96 -7.04
CA LEU A 131 -8.44 -3.43 -8.39
C LEU A 131 -9.11 -2.33 -9.20
N ASN A 132 -8.49 -1.93 -10.31
CA ASN A 132 -9.06 -0.98 -11.26
C ASN A 132 -9.66 -1.77 -12.42
N ILE A 133 -10.92 -1.50 -12.75
CA ILE A 133 -11.66 -2.19 -13.79
C ILE A 133 -12.03 -1.18 -14.88
N ASP A 134 -11.53 -1.40 -16.09
CA ASP A 134 -11.85 -0.59 -17.24
C ASP A 134 -13.29 -0.82 -17.74
N TYR A 135 -13.79 0.14 -18.54
CA TYR A 135 -15.09 0.05 -19.21
C TYR A 135 -15.00 0.61 -20.62
N ASN A 136 -15.85 0.06 -21.51
CA ASN A 136 -15.81 0.38 -22.94
C ASN A 136 -16.91 1.38 -23.38
N SER A 137 -17.90 1.63 -22.52
CA SER A 137 -19.01 2.54 -22.77
C SER A 137 -19.70 2.92 -21.47
N GLU A 138 -20.53 3.96 -21.50
CA GLU A 138 -21.36 4.37 -20.37
C GLU A 138 -22.30 3.26 -19.89
N ASN A 139 -22.86 2.48 -20.83
CA ASN A 139 -23.71 1.33 -20.48
C ASN A 139 -22.90 0.23 -19.77
N ASP A 140 -21.69 -0.06 -20.25
CA ASP A 140 -20.77 -1.02 -19.61
C ASP A 140 -20.35 -0.54 -18.21
N PHE A 141 -20.00 0.75 -18.08
CA PHE A 141 -19.74 1.38 -16.77
C PHE A 141 -20.93 1.20 -15.81
N SER A 142 -22.15 1.56 -16.25
CA SER A 142 -23.34 1.46 -15.40
C SER A 142 -23.60 0.04 -14.92
N LYS A 143 -23.40 -0.96 -15.76
CA LYS A 143 -23.53 -2.38 -15.39
C LYS A 143 -22.47 -2.78 -14.37
N LYS A 144 -21.20 -2.51 -14.65
CA LYS A 144 -20.07 -2.82 -13.76
C LYS A 144 -20.22 -2.12 -12.41
N PHE A 145 -20.57 -0.84 -12.40
CA PHE A 145 -20.79 -0.06 -11.19
C PHE A 145 -21.89 -0.65 -10.30
N LYS A 146 -23.03 -1.05 -10.88
CA LYS A 146 -24.10 -1.72 -10.14
C LYS A 146 -23.63 -3.04 -9.52
N ILE A 147 -22.92 -3.88 -10.30
CA ILE A 147 -22.42 -5.17 -9.82
C ILE A 147 -21.44 -4.95 -8.65
N VAL A 148 -20.44 -4.07 -8.83
CA VAL A 148 -19.43 -3.79 -7.80
C VAL A 148 -20.11 -3.32 -6.52
N ASN A 149 -21.04 -2.37 -6.60
CA ASN A 149 -21.75 -1.89 -5.39
C ASN A 149 -22.59 -3.00 -4.73
N SER A 150 -23.16 -3.90 -5.50
CA SER A 150 -23.94 -5.02 -4.95
C SER A 150 -23.11 -6.04 -4.17
N ILE A 151 -21.83 -6.22 -4.56
CA ILE A 151 -20.94 -7.16 -3.88
C ILE A 151 -20.14 -6.56 -2.72
N VAL A 152 -20.22 -5.24 -2.48
CA VAL A 152 -19.48 -4.56 -1.40
C VAL A 152 -19.65 -5.23 -0.03
N PRO A 153 -20.87 -5.55 0.45
CA PRO A 153 -21.03 -6.19 1.77
C PRO A 153 -20.35 -7.56 1.85
N ILE A 154 -20.41 -8.33 0.77
CA ILE A 154 -19.77 -9.65 0.67
C ILE A 154 -18.25 -9.49 0.67
N SER A 155 -17.74 -8.52 -0.08
CA SER A 155 -16.30 -8.23 -0.15
C SER A 155 -15.75 -7.79 1.21
N ILE A 156 -16.47 -6.94 1.94
CA ILE A 156 -16.08 -6.54 3.31
C ILE A 156 -15.97 -7.77 4.21
N ALA A 157 -16.95 -8.68 4.19
CA ALA A 157 -16.92 -9.87 5.00
C ALA A 157 -15.79 -10.85 4.62
N LEU A 158 -15.53 -11.03 3.32
CA LEU A 158 -14.51 -11.96 2.82
C LEU A 158 -13.07 -11.47 3.05
N PHE A 159 -12.84 -10.16 2.93
CA PHE A 159 -11.52 -9.56 2.97
C PHE A 159 -11.22 -8.81 4.27
N ALA A 160 -12.09 -8.92 5.28
CA ALA A 160 -11.86 -8.34 6.59
C ALA A 160 -10.54 -8.86 7.20
N ASN A 161 -9.62 -7.95 7.52
CA ASN A 161 -8.29 -8.29 8.04
C ASN A 161 -7.75 -7.21 8.99
N SER A 162 -8.62 -6.65 9.85
CA SER A 162 -8.29 -5.54 10.76
C SER A 162 -8.76 -5.79 12.19
N SER A 163 -8.66 -7.04 12.65
CA SER A 163 -9.19 -7.48 13.95
C SER A 163 -8.39 -7.01 15.17
N ILE A 164 -7.20 -6.45 14.96
CA ILE A 164 -6.31 -5.99 16.04
C ILE A 164 -5.93 -4.53 15.78
N ILE A 165 -6.09 -3.68 16.80
CA ILE A 165 -5.68 -2.27 16.79
C ILE A 165 -4.94 -1.99 18.11
N GLU A 166 -3.71 -1.44 18.02
CA GLU A 166 -2.88 -1.09 19.19
C GLU A 166 -2.76 -2.24 20.18
N LYS A 167 -2.50 -3.46 19.66
CA LYS A 167 -2.34 -4.72 20.42
C LYS A 167 -3.62 -5.18 21.13
N LYS A 168 -4.78 -4.60 20.82
CA LYS A 168 -6.08 -4.96 21.40
C LYS A 168 -6.99 -5.50 20.31
N LYS A 169 -7.89 -6.42 20.67
CA LYS A 169 -8.94 -6.87 19.79
C LYS A 169 -9.83 -5.67 19.40
N SER A 170 -10.00 -5.47 18.12
CA SER A 170 -10.92 -4.47 17.57
C SER A 170 -12.37 -4.99 17.64
N ASN A 171 -13.31 -4.06 17.79
CA ASN A 171 -14.74 -4.34 17.61
C ASN A 171 -15.17 -4.15 16.14
N TYR A 172 -14.25 -3.81 15.27
CA TYR A 172 -14.45 -3.71 13.83
C TYR A 172 -13.98 -5.00 13.14
N LEU A 173 -14.63 -5.35 12.06
CA LEU A 173 -14.30 -6.52 11.25
C LEU A 173 -13.02 -6.31 10.43
#